data_07379ebdb25256776a5d8d89cbb285fe
#
_entry.id   07379ebdb25256776a5d8d89cbb285fe
#
_cell.length_a   1.000
_cell.length_b   1.000
_cell.length_c   1.000
_cell.angle_alpha   90.00
_cell.angle_beta   90.00
_cell.angle_gamma   90.00
#
_symmetry.space_group_name_H-M   'P 1'
#
loop_
_entity.id
_entity.type
_entity.pdbx_description
1 polymer ?
#
loop_
_entity_poly.entity_id
_entity_poly.type
_entity_poly.pdbx_seq_one_letter_code
_entity_poly.pdbx_strand_id
1 'polypeptide(L)'
;MNLFSTLSLSQLFVIIFTVNLFSAYESMAQGPANLEGQVFDSGSGEPLLGATVFWTSQPTRGTITDENGFFSLEIDSLPNVLNIRFLGYEPISRPVNEKAEFKSNKFFLSPEEMNLSEVVVSERKQDYNVKSTAIGKNEISGAELKRIPALFGEVDLLRSIQLLPGVNTAGEGTTGLFVRGGSSDQNLIQIDGAPIYNPSHFFGFFSVFNPDAISDVALYKGNIPANFGGRASSLVDISLREGNTQKLKGEGGIGSISSRITLDGPLFSEDASFLVSARRTYADVFLGFSSNESIRENQLYFYDLSGKLMWRNGEKDKFTFSTYYGSDFLGLSEQFGLGWNNWINSFKWDRQINERMFLDVTAYYSFYKYKITVTDEDNGFDWSNYFSESGGKATFNYVPNENIDLKFGLHSQLYYFARVDLEFADSENLEPFESSTRVGFQNSFFIAGNAELTNNLSVEAGLRWSAYQQIGDGVNYLYENDDPTIDGVVSDTLNYSFGERMKFYEGLEPRLALRYLISDDLALKG
;
A
#
# COMPACT_ATOMS: atom_id res chain seq x y z
N MET A 1 -25.13 7.09 -71.96
CA MET A 1 -24.92 5.63 -72.18
C MET A 1 -25.05 4.96 -70.85
N ASN A 2 -26.09 4.13 -70.71
CA ASN A 2 -26.65 3.62 -69.46
C ASN A 2 -25.70 2.70 -68.65
N LEU A 3 -25.50 2.98 -67.39
CA LEU A 3 -24.77 2.15 -66.43
C LEU A 3 -25.66 1.72 -65.21
N PHE A 4 -26.97 1.61 -65.39
CA PHE A 4 -27.92 1.22 -64.36
C PHE A 4 -28.92 0.13 -64.79
N SER A 5 -28.46 -0.93 -65.45
CA SER A 5 -29.36 -1.99 -65.83
C SER A 5 -28.80 -3.39 -65.67
N THR A 6 -28.33 -3.76 -64.48
CA THR A 6 -28.14 -5.19 -64.10
C THR A 6 -27.90 -5.41 -62.59
N LEU A 7 -28.60 -4.74 -61.70
CA LEU A 7 -28.62 -5.14 -60.28
C LEU A 7 -29.89 -5.97 -60.02
N SER A 8 -29.72 -7.21 -59.64
CA SER A 8 -30.83 -8.07 -59.26
C SER A 8 -31.51 -7.59 -57.97
N LEU A 9 -32.83 -7.85 -57.83
CA LEU A 9 -33.61 -7.47 -56.64
C LEU A 9 -32.93 -7.90 -55.32
N SER A 10 -32.21 -9.01 -55.33
CA SER A 10 -31.46 -9.52 -54.18
C SER A 10 -30.25 -8.68 -53.79
N GLN A 11 -29.58 -8.08 -54.81
CA GLN A 11 -28.44 -7.16 -54.57
C GLN A 11 -28.91 -5.81 -54.04
N LEU A 12 -30.07 -5.35 -54.48
CA LEU A 12 -30.68 -4.13 -53.94
C LEU A 12 -31.14 -4.31 -52.50
N PHE A 13 -31.63 -5.50 -52.15
CA PHE A 13 -32.03 -5.83 -50.76
C PHE A 13 -30.84 -5.91 -49.79
N VAL A 14 -29.69 -6.44 -50.24
CA VAL A 14 -28.44 -6.47 -49.46
C VAL A 14 -27.88 -5.06 -49.27
N ILE A 15 -27.92 -4.20 -50.25
CA ILE A 15 -27.44 -2.80 -50.11
C ILE A 15 -28.36 -2.00 -49.21
N ILE A 16 -29.68 -2.15 -49.29
CA ILE A 16 -30.64 -1.48 -48.40
C ILE A 16 -30.51 -2.03 -46.95
N PHE A 17 -30.26 -3.32 -46.79
CA PHE A 17 -30.07 -3.94 -45.46
C PHE A 17 -28.73 -3.51 -44.80
N THR A 18 -27.65 -3.42 -45.58
CA THR A 18 -26.36 -2.92 -45.11
C THR A 18 -26.38 -1.44 -44.75
N VAL A 19 -27.05 -0.58 -45.55
CA VAL A 19 -27.19 0.84 -45.24
C VAL A 19 -28.04 1.07 -44.00
N ASN A 20 -29.12 0.29 -43.79
CA ASN A 20 -29.92 0.37 -42.55
C ASN A 20 -29.19 -0.20 -41.31
N LEU A 21 -28.33 -1.21 -41.47
CA LEU A 21 -27.46 -1.67 -40.37
C LEU A 21 -26.42 -0.61 -40.00
N PHE A 22 -25.85 0.12 -41.00
CA PHE A 22 -24.88 1.18 -40.68
C PHE A 22 -25.55 2.39 -40.02
N SER A 23 -26.76 2.76 -40.43
CA SER A 23 -27.53 3.85 -39.78
C SER A 23 -28.02 3.48 -38.36
N ALA A 24 -28.28 2.19 -38.10
CA ALA A 24 -28.60 1.72 -36.78
C ALA A 24 -27.37 1.68 -35.84
N TYR A 25 -26.17 1.50 -36.42
CA TYR A 25 -24.92 1.51 -35.63
C TYR A 25 -24.52 2.91 -35.14
N GLU A 26 -24.79 3.96 -35.95
CA GLU A 26 -24.51 5.35 -35.52
C GLU A 26 -25.51 5.87 -34.48
N SER A 27 -26.71 5.27 -34.37
CA SER A 27 -27.71 5.68 -33.39
C SER A 27 -27.54 5.06 -31.99
N MET A 28 -26.64 4.06 -31.83
CA MET A 28 -26.33 3.43 -30.52
C MET A 28 -25.08 4.01 -29.83
N ALA A 29 -24.44 5.03 -30.40
CA ALA A 29 -23.16 5.55 -29.89
C ALA A 29 -23.26 6.85 -29.09
N GLN A 30 -24.45 7.25 -28.64
CA GLN A 30 -24.57 8.32 -27.65
C GLN A 30 -24.98 7.72 -26.30
N GLY A 31 -24.00 7.18 -25.60
CA GLY A 31 -24.12 6.92 -24.16
C GLY A 31 -24.40 8.22 -23.41
N PRO A 32 -24.89 8.13 -22.17
CA PRO A 32 -25.12 9.31 -21.34
C PRO A 32 -23.85 10.16 -21.28
N ALA A 33 -23.99 11.47 -21.39
CA ALA A 33 -22.86 12.37 -21.30
C ALA A 33 -22.39 12.43 -19.85
N ASN A 34 -21.10 12.17 -19.60
CA ASN A 34 -20.50 12.22 -18.27
C ASN A 34 -19.76 13.55 -18.06
N LEU A 35 -19.83 14.06 -16.83
CA LEU A 35 -18.93 15.09 -16.32
C LEU A 35 -17.70 14.42 -15.74
N GLU A 36 -16.53 14.77 -16.25
CA GLU A 36 -15.26 14.26 -15.76
C GLU A 36 -14.46 15.37 -15.09
N GLY A 37 -13.70 15.00 -14.05
CA GLY A 37 -12.86 15.93 -13.33
C GLY A 37 -11.95 15.27 -12.33
N GLN A 38 -11.10 16.08 -11.71
CA GLN A 38 -10.20 15.64 -10.66
C GLN A 38 -10.32 16.55 -9.44
N VAL A 39 -10.20 15.97 -8.27
CA VAL A 39 -10.31 16.66 -6.97
C VAL A 39 -8.97 16.59 -6.25
N PHE A 40 -8.50 17.74 -5.82
CA PHE A 40 -7.20 17.91 -5.16
C PHE A 40 -7.35 18.65 -3.83
N ASP A 41 -6.43 18.42 -2.92
CA ASP A 41 -6.20 19.28 -1.77
C ASP A 41 -5.64 20.64 -2.24
N SER A 42 -6.25 21.74 -1.84
CA SER A 42 -5.82 23.09 -2.24
C SER A 42 -4.49 23.48 -1.60
N GLY A 43 -4.13 22.83 -0.53
CA GLY A 43 -2.93 23.12 0.26
C GLY A 43 -1.73 22.30 -0.19
N SER A 44 -1.89 20.98 -0.43
CA SER A 44 -0.83 20.07 -0.84
C SER A 44 -0.76 19.88 -2.36
N GLY A 45 -1.88 20.09 -3.06
CA GLY A 45 -2.01 19.72 -4.47
C GLY A 45 -2.19 18.20 -4.68
N GLU A 46 -2.34 17.43 -3.58
CA GLU A 46 -2.54 15.98 -3.66
C GLU A 46 -3.94 15.63 -4.16
N PRO A 47 -4.08 14.57 -4.96
CA PRO A 47 -5.39 14.07 -5.33
C PRO A 47 -6.11 13.53 -4.10
N LEU A 48 -7.38 13.86 -3.96
CA LEU A 48 -8.21 13.40 -2.86
C LEU A 48 -8.95 12.12 -3.26
N LEU A 49 -8.46 10.98 -2.81
CA LEU A 49 -9.12 9.68 -2.96
C LEU A 49 -10.37 9.61 -2.08
N GLY A 50 -11.49 9.19 -2.66
CA GLY A 50 -12.75 9.01 -1.92
C GLY A 50 -13.54 10.30 -1.70
N ALA A 51 -13.18 11.41 -2.34
CA ALA A 51 -14.03 12.60 -2.38
C ALA A 51 -15.33 12.28 -3.11
N THR A 52 -16.45 12.65 -2.51
CA THR A 52 -17.78 12.38 -3.06
C THR A 52 -18.21 13.49 -3.98
N VAL A 53 -18.65 13.11 -5.18
CA VAL A 53 -19.14 14.03 -6.21
C VAL A 53 -20.57 13.64 -6.59
N PHE A 54 -21.51 14.60 -6.49
CA PHE A 54 -22.92 14.33 -6.76
C PHE A 54 -23.67 15.59 -7.20
N TRP A 55 -24.79 15.39 -7.88
CA TRP A 55 -25.72 16.47 -8.25
C TRP A 55 -26.68 16.80 -7.11
N THR A 56 -26.98 18.08 -6.92
CA THR A 56 -27.98 18.49 -5.92
C THR A 56 -29.37 17.90 -6.20
N SER A 57 -29.73 17.70 -7.47
CA SER A 57 -30.98 17.07 -7.89
C SER A 57 -31.08 15.58 -7.53
N GLN A 58 -29.95 14.89 -7.42
CA GLN A 58 -29.87 13.45 -7.14
C GLN A 58 -28.73 13.14 -6.15
N PRO A 59 -28.88 13.51 -4.88
CA PRO A 59 -27.80 13.34 -3.89
C PRO A 59 -27.47 11.87 -3.57
N THR A 60 -28.34 10.94 -3.93
CA THR A 60 -28.14 9.49 -3.77
C THR A 60 -27.42 8.84 -4.94
N ARG A 61 -27.32 9.50 -6.09
CA ARG A 61 -26.57 9.07 -7.26
C ARG A 61 -25.33 9.95 -7.41
N GLY A 62 -24.25 9.56 -6.75
CA GLY A 62 -22.96 10.22 -6.80
C GLY A 62 -21.86 9.22 -7.17
N THR A 63 -20.69 9.74 -7.47
CA THR A 63 -19.48 8.98 -7.64
C THR A 63 -18.45 9.38 -6.58
N ILE A 64 -17.39 8.59 -6.41
CA ILE A 64 -16.26 8.90 -5.56
C ILE A 64 -15.01 9.02 -6.42
N THR A 65 -14.06 9.84 -5.99
CA THR A 65 -12.78 9.98 -6.67
C THR A 65 -11.89 8.76 -6.43
N ASP A 66 -11.12 8.39 -7.44
CA ASP A 66 -10.10 7.35 -7.38
C ASP A 66 -8.78 7.83 -6.74
N GLU A 67 -7.74 7.00 -6.77
CA GLU A 67 -6.39 7.28 -6.24
C GLU A 67 -5.73 8.52 -6.88
N ASN A 68 -6.15 8.90 -8.08
CA ASN A 68 -5.69 10.09 -8.80
C ASN A 68 -6.63 11.30 -8.62
N GLY A 69 -7.60 11.18 -7.71
CA GLY A 69 -8.64 12.18 -7.52
C GLY A 69 -9.64 12.28 -8.67
N PHE A 70 -9.58 11.36 -9.66
CA PHE A 70 -10.44 11.40 -10.83
C PHE A 70 -11.84 10.89 -10.51
N PHE A 71 -12.85 11.54 -11.11
CA PHE A 71 -14.24 11.10 -11.06
C PHE A 71 -14.91 11.23 -12.44
N SER A 72 -15.89 10.39 -12.68
CA SER A 72 -16.84 10.48 -13.80
C SER A 72 -18.26 10.39 -13.26
N LEU A 73 -19.08 11.38 -13.53
CA LEU A 73 -20.45 11.51 -13.03
C LEU A 73 -21.43 11.70 -14.19
N GLU A 74 -22.42 10.83 -14.28
CA GLU A 74 -23.47 10.89 -15.29
C GLU A 74 -24.30 12.18 -15.17
N ILE A 75 -24.59 12.81 -16.32
CA ILE A 75 -25.37 14.03 -16.39
C ILE A 75 -26.83 13.68 -16.62
N ASP A 76 -27.65 13.92 -15.62
CA ASP A 76 -29.10 13.67 -15.69
C ASP A 76 -29.85 14.84 -16.33
N SER A 77 -29.64 16.06 -15.83
CA SER A 77 -30.33 17.28 -16.30
C SER A 77 -29.49 18.53 -16.02
N LEU A 78 -29.60 19.53 -16.91
CA LEU A 78 -28.97 20.84 -16.75
C LEU A 78 -30.06 21.92 -16.86
N PRO A 79 -29.94 23.05 -16.13
CA PRO A 79 -28.86 23.40 -15.19
C PRO A 79 -28.94 22.61 -13.89
N ASN A 80 -27.78 22.33 -13.26
CA ASN A 80 -27.69 21.61 -12.00
C ASN A 80 -26.51 22.15 -11.17
N VAL A 81 -26.43 21.77 -9.89
CA VAL A 81 -25.31 22.13 -9.02
C VAL A 81 -24.51 20.89 -8.69
N LEU A 82 -23.24 20.91 -9.08
CA LEU A 82 -22.25 19.89 -8.73
C LEU A 82 -21.78 20.13 -7.30
N ASN A 83 -21.86 19.12 -6.46
CA ASN A 83 -21.34 19.15 -5.11
C ASN A 83 -20.17 18.19 -5.00
N ILE A 84 -19.08 18.66 -4.39
CA ILE A 84 -17.90 17.86 -4.08
C ILE A 84 -17.65 17.99 -2.59
N ARG A 85 -17.56 16.85 -1.90
CA ARG A 85 -17.33 16.80 -0.46
C ARG A 85 -16.23 15.80 -0.14
N PHE A 86 -15.38 16.18 0.78
CA PHE A 86 -14.40 15.29 1.36
C PHE A 86 -14.25 15.59 2.84
N LEU A 87 -14.00 14.57 3.65
CA LEU A 87 -13.96 14.71 5.09
C LEU A 87 -12.80 15.59 5.53
N GLY A 88 -13.08 16.61 6.34
CA GLY A 88 -12.08 17.57 6.82
C GLY A 88 -11.78 18.69 5.81
N TYR A 89 -12.62 18.85 4.78
CA TYR A 89 -12.49 19.89 3.76
C TYR A 89 -13.79 20.67 3.58
N GLU A 90 -13.67 21.94 3.27
CA GLU A 90 -14.83 22.77 2.90
C GLU A 90 -15.49 22.22 1.62
N PRO A 91 -16.81 22.00 1.61
CA PRO A 91 -17.50 21.47 0.45
C PRO A 91 -17.54 22.51 -0.68
N ILE A 92 -17.31 22.06 -1.91
CA ILE A 92 -17.51 22.88 -3.11
C ILE A 92 -18.91 22.62 -3.66
N SER A 93 -19.63 23.72 -3.96
CA SER A 93 -20.89 23.68 -4.71
C SER A 93 -20.75 24.59 -5.92
N ARG A 94 -20.75 24.01 -7.14
CA ARG A 94 -20.55 24.73 -8.39
C ARG A 94 -21.76 24.59 -9.31
N PRO A 95 -22.43 25.68 -9.73
CA PRO A 95 -23.49 25.62 -10.72
C PRO A 95 -22.89 25.26 -12.10
N VAL A 96 -23.55 24.35 -12.81
CA VAL A 96 -23.21 23.89 -14.15
C VAL A 96 -24.41 24.12 -15.06
N ASN A 97 -24.24 24.94 -16.09
CA ASN A 97 -25.32 25.41 -16.93
C ASN A 97 -25.33 24.78 -18.33
N GLU A 98 -24.14 24.49 -18.88
CA GLU A 98 -23.98 24.00 -20.25
C GLU A 98 -23.01 22.82 -20.36
N LYS A 99 -23.20 21.96 -21.36
CA LYS A 99 -22.32 20.80 -21.63
C LYS A 99 -20.88 21.18 -22.04
N ALA A 100 -20.63 22.42 -22.46
CA ALA A 100 -19.30 22.89 -22.86
C ALA A 100 -18.33 23.04 -21.66
N GLU A 101 -18.86 23.08 -20.40
CA GLU A 101 -18.09 23.20 -19.18
C GLU A 101 -17.44 21.87 -18.72
N PHE A 102 -17.60 20.78 -19.47
CA PHE A 102 -17.27 19.41 -19.04
C PHE A 102 -15.85 18.93 -19.40
N LYS A 103 -15.01 19.74 -20.03
CA LYS A 103 -13.66 19.33 -20.37
C LYS A 103 -12.66 19.75 -19.30
N SER A 104 -11.99 18.76 -18.70
CA SER A 104 -10.83 18.92 -17.81
C SER A 104 -11.07 19.85 -16.61
N ASN A 105 -12.00 19.49 -15.71
CA ASN A 105 -12.25 20.24 -14.49
C ASN A 105 -11.35 19.76 -13.35
N LYS A 106 -10.52 20.67 -12.84
CA LYS A 106 -9.78 20.47 -11.59
C LYS A 106 -10.48 21.21 -10.46
N PHE A 107 -10.76 20.53 -9.36
CA PHE A 107 -11.40 21.08 -8.18
C PHE A 107 -10.41 20.99 -7.02
N PHE A 108 -10.21 22.11 -6.32
CA PHE A 108 -9.31 22.19 -5.18
C PHE A 108 -10.15 22.41 -3.92
N LEU A 109 -10.18 21.44 -3.01
CA LEU A 109 -10.84 21.56 -1.74
C LEU A 109 -9.88 22.16 -0.72
N SER A 110 -10.34 23.14 0.04
CA SER A 110 -9.57 23.71 1.14
C SER A 110 -9.81 22.90 2.42
N PRO A 111 -8.77 22.56 3.19
CA PRO A 111 -8.96 21.99 4.51
C PRO A 111 -9.83 22.93 5.37
N GLU A 112 -10.80 22.36 6.07
CA GLU A 112 -11.66 23.12 7.00
C GLU A 112 -10.83 23.55 8.21
N GLU A 113 -10.70 24.87 8.45
CA GLU A 113 -10.05 25.39 9.64
C GLU A 113 -10.86 25.01 10.89
N MET A 114 -10.33 24.08 11.68
CA MET A 114 -11.00 23.63 12.90
C MET A 114 -10.97 24.71 13.98
N ASN A 115 -12.09 25.39 14.19
CA ASN A 115 -12.41 25.96 15.50
C ASN A 115 -12.63 24.81 16.49
N LEU A 116 -11.94 24.84 17.63
CA LEU A 116 -12.01 23.87 18.73
C LEU A 116 -13.40 23.90 19.41
N SER A 117 -14.43 23.53 18.71
CA SER A 117 -15.74 23.25 19.28
C SER A 117 -16.06 21.78 19.01
N GLU A 118 -16.13 21.04 20.13
CA GLU A 118 -16.71 19.70 20.27
C GLU A 118 -16.31 18.66 19.19
N VAL A 119 -15.55 17.67 19.60
CA VAL A 119 -15.18 16.51 18.76
C VAL A 119 -16.47 15.77 18.38
N VAL A 120 -17.11 16.24 17.34
CA VAL A 120 -18.01 15.39 16.57
C VAL A 120 -17.12 14.42 15.82
N VAL A 121 -17.10 13.17 16.26
CA VAL A 121 -16.60 12.05 15.47
C VAL A 121 -17.38 12.12 14.15
N SER A 122 -16.75 12.67 13.10
CA SER A 122 -17.39 12.80 11.82
C SER A 122 -17.71 11.39 11.33
N GLU A 123 -18.98 11.13 11.16
CA GLU A 123 -19.50 9.92 10.58
C GLU A 123 -18.75 9.67 9.27
N ARG A 124 -17.86 8.63 9.26
CA ARG A 124 -17.61 7.90 8.01
C ARG A 124 -18.99 7.74 7.38
N LYS A 125 -19.14 8.01 6.09
CA LYS A 125 -20.40 7.70 5.41
C LYS A 125 -20.83 6.34 5.91
N GLN A 126 -21.90 6.30 6.69
CA GLN A 126 -22.48 5.05 7.20
C GLN A 126 -22.65 4.05 6.06
N ASP A 127 -22.86 4.57 4.86
CA ASP A 127 -22.99 3.84 3.60
C ASP A 127 -21.74 3.12 3.10
N TYR A 128 -20.49 3.54 3.42
CA TYR A 128 -19.30 2.87 2.87
C TYR A 128 -19.24 1.42 3.32
N ASN A 129 -19.48 1.18 4.60
CA ASN A 129 -19.53 -0.19 5.12
C ASN A 129 -20.68 -1.01 4.54
N VAL A 130 -21.76 -0.38 4.07
CA VAL A 130 -22.92 -1.05 3.48
C VAL A 130 -22.71 -1.25 1.98
N LYS A 131 -22.18 -0.26 1.27
CA LYS A 131 -22.04 -0.25 -0.20
C LYS A 131 -20.79 -0.97 -0.73
N SER A 132 -19.68 -1.02 0.02
CA SER A 132 -18.47 -1.73 -0.38
C SER A 132 -18.65 -3.25 -0.33
N THR A 133 -18.13 -4.01 -1.30
CA THR A 133 -18.01 -5.48 -1.26
C THR A 133 -16.91 -5.94 -0.31
N ALA A 134 -15.92 -5.08 -0.02
CA ALA A 134 -14.78 -5.42 0.81
C ALA A 134 -15.21 -5.81 2.24
N ILE A 135 -14.81 -7.01 2.65
CA ILE A 135 -15.08 -7.55 3.98
C ILE A 135 -13.84 -7.38 4.86
N GLY A 136 -13.99 -6.64 5.96
CA GLY A 136 -12.88 -6.47 6.91
C GLY A 136 -11.80 -5.49 6.46
N LYS A 137 -12.05 -4.65 5.46
CA LYS A 137 -11.20 -3.51 5.12
C LYS A 137 -11.47 -2.36 6.07
N ASN A 138 -10.41 -1.76 6.62
CA ASN A 138 -10.44 -0.52 7.37
C ASN A 138 -9.44 0.45 6.73
N GLU A 139 -9.84 1.69 6.59
CA GLU A 139 -8.98 2.78 6.11
C GLU A 139 -8.83 3.82 7.21
N ILE A 140 -7.64 4.37 7.35
CA ILE A 140 -7.30 5.43 8.30
C ILE A 140 -6.53 6.47 7.51
N SER A 141 -7.05 7.67 7.40
CA SER A 141 -6.31 8.77 6.78
C SER A 141 -5.22 9.30 7.71
N GLY A 142 -4.18 9.93 7.14
CA GLY A 142 -3.13 10.57 7.93
C GLY A 142 -3.69 11.65 8.90
N ALA A 143 -4.76 12.34 8.52
CA ALA A 143 -5.44 13.30 9.37
C ALA A 143 -6.15 12.65 10.56
N GLU A 144 -6.81 11.49 10.36
CA GLU A 144 -7.43 10.72 11.45
C GLU A 144 -6.36 10.13 12.36
N LEU A 145 -5.25 9.64 11.81
CA LEU A 145 -4.13 9.11 12.58
C LEU A 145 -3.58 10.15 13.56
N LYS A 146 -3.40 11.41 13.14
CA LYS A 146 -2.91 12.51 13.98
C LYS A 146 -3.87 12.88 15.14
N ARG A 147 -5.13 12.47 15.10
CA ARG A 147 -6.13 12.70 16.16
C ARG A 147 -6.13 11.63 17.26
N ILE A 148 -5.44 10.51 17.04
CA ILE A 148 -5.37 9.43 18.02
C ILE A 148 -4.44 9.85 19.16
N PRO A 149 -4.77 9.51 20.43
CA PRO A 149 -3.95 9.88 21.57
C PRO A 149 -2.51 9.39 21.42
N ALA A 150 -1.57 10.32 21.57
CA ALA A 150 -0.15 10.06 21.48
C ALA A 150 0.40 9.46 22.78
N LEU A 151 1.27 8.46 22.67
CA LEU A 151 2.04 7.95 23.79
C LEU A 151 3.40 8.66 23.84
N PHE A 152 3.72 9.31 24.95
CA PHE A 152 4.94 10.13 25.10
C PHE A 152 5.12 11.23 24.05
N GLY A 153 4.02 11.69 23.45
CA GLY A 153 4.04 12.68 22.36
C GLY A 153 4.20 12.11 20.96
N GLU A 154 4.24 10.78 20.83
CA GLU A 154 4.31 10.08 19.55
C GLU A 154 2.96 9.41 19.21
N VAL A 155 2.41 9.77 18.06
CA VAL A 155 1.28 9.07 17.45
C VAL A 155 1.83 7.82 16.75
N ASP A 156 1.26 6.68 17.06
CA ASP A 156 1.73 5.39 16.54
C ASP A 156 0.68 4.70 15.67
N LEU A 157 1.04 4.44 14.41
CA LEU A 157 0.15 3.80 13.45
C LEU A 157 -0.25 2.39 13.87
N LEU A 158 0.73 1.54 14.24
CA LEU A 158 0.43 0.14 14.54
C LEU A 158 -0.41 0.02 15.80
N ARG A 159 -0.18 0.86 16.81
CA ARG A 159 -1.05 0.95 18.00
C ARG A 159 -2.46 1.40 17.63
N SER A 160 -2.59 2.33 16.70
CA SER A 160 -3.91 2.76 16.21
C SER A 160 -4.67 1.61 15.54
N ILE A 161 -3.98 0.80 14.77
CA ILE A 161 -4.53 -0.41 14.13
C ILE A 161 -4.93 -1.46 15.18
N GLN A 162 -4.19 -1.59 16.28
CA GLN A 162 -4.49 -2.52 17.38
C GLN A 162 -5.81 -2.21 18.10
N LEU A 163 -6.32 -0.98 18.00
CA LEU A 163 -7.64 -0.60 18.54
C LEU A 163 -8.80 -1.14 17.70
N LEU A 164 -8.54 -1.65 16.50
CA LEU A 164 -9.58 -2.14 15.60
C LEU A 164 -10.04 -3.56 16.00
N PRO A 165 -11.34 -3.87 15.90
CA PRO A 165 -11.85 -5.19 16.20
C PRO A 165 -11.16 -6.29 15.41
N GLY A 166 -10.76 -7.37 16.08
CA GLY A 166 -10.08 -8.53 15.48
C GLY A 166 -8.58 -8.34 15.24
N VAL A 167 -7.99 -7.30 15.82
CA VAL A 167 -6.54 -7.09 15.90
C VAL A 167 -6.12 -7.21 17.36
N ASN A 168 -5.11 -8.02 17.61
CA ASN A 168 -4.55 -8.23 18.94
C ASN A 168 -3.05 -7.89 18.95
N THR A 169 -2.48 -7.76 20.16
CA THR A 169 -1.06 -7.54 20.41
C THR A 169 -0.44 -8.75 21.08
N ALA A 170 0.89 -8.88 21.03
CA ALA A 170 1.62 -9.87 21.82
C ALA A 170 1.67 -9.54 23.34
N GLY A 171 1.27 -8.34 23.73
CA GLY A 171 1.27 -7.83 25.10
C GLY A 171 1.32 -6.31 25.12
N GLU A 172 1.21 -5.73 26.32
CA GLU A 172 1.30 -4.29 26.50
C GLU A 172 2.69 -3.77 26.08
N GLY A 173 2.72 -2.68 25.34
CA GLY A 173 3.97 -2.04 24.88
C GLY A 173 4.60 -2.68 23.64
N THR A 174 3.92 -3.56 22.92
CA THR A 174 4.41 -4.13 21.65
C THR A 174 3.57 -3.67 20.46
N THR A 175 4.22 -3.50 19.30
CA THR A 175 3.54 -3.17 18.01
C THR A 175 3.29 -4.40 17.14
N GLY A 176 3.55 -5.60 17.63
CA GLY A 176 3.23 -6.84 16.91
C GLY A 176 1.74 -6.93 16.60
N LEU A 177 1.40 -7.25 15.35
CA LEU A 177 0.02 -7.41 14.90
C LEU A 177 -0.35 -8.89 14.83
N PHE A 178 -1.43 -9.27 15.48
CA PHE A 178 -2.04 -10.60 15.45
C PHE A 178 -3.47 -10.42 14.96
N VAL A 179 -3.71 -10.69 13.69
CA VAL A 179 -5.00 -10.40 13.06
C VAL A 179 -5.77 -11.70 12.89
N ARG A 180 -6.98 -11.74 13.47
CA ARG A 180 -7.91 -12.89 13.37
C ARG A 180 -7.26 -14.25 13.70
N GLY A 181 -6.38 -14.28 14.68
CA GLY A 181 -5.70 -15.51 15.14
C GLY A 181 -4.45 -15.89 14.35
N GLY A 182 -4.07 -15.12 13.33
CA GLY A 182 -2.79 -15.28 12.65
C GLY A 182 -1.63 -14.72 13.47
N SER A 183 -0.42 -15.24 13.26
CA SER A 183 0.81 -14.75 13.89
C SER A 183 1.34 -13.47 13.23
N SER A 184 2.27 -12.80 13.88
CA SER A 184 2.78 -11.49 13.43
C SER A 184 3.51 -11.56 12.09
N ASP A 185 4.17 -12.68 11.78
CA ASP A 185 4.86 -12.95 10.53
C ASP A 185 3.91 -13.23 9.35
N GLN A 186 2.63 -13.50 9.63
CA GLN A 186 1.61 -13.76 8.62
C GLN A 186 0.93 -12.49 8.09
N ASN A 187 1.37 -11.31 8.52
CA ASN A 187 0.87 -10.04 8.03
C ASN A 187 1.81 -9.48 6.96
N LEU A 188 1.27 -9.00 5.86
CA LEU A 188 2.00 -8.20 4.89
C LEU A 188 1.87 -6.73 5.29
N ILE A 189 2.98 -6.10 5.62
CA ILE A 189 3.03 -4.64 5.87
C ILE A 189 3.91 -4.04 4.78
N GLN A 190 3.41 -3.03 4.09
CA GLN A 190 4.13 -2.40 2.99
C GLN A 190 3.98 -0.88 3.00
N ILE A 191 5.00 -0.19 2.48
CA ILE A 191 5.03 1.25 2.25
C ILE A 191 5.13 1.46 0.74
N ASP A 192 4.16 2.16 0.15
CA ASP A 192 4.10 2.43 -1.30
C ASP A 192 4.38 1.17 -2.15
N GLY A 193 3.83 0.02 -1.73
CA GLY A 193 3.95 -1.27 -2.41
C GLY A 193 5.23 -2.06 -2.14
N ALA A 194 6.18 -1.56 -1.36
CA ALA A 194 7.38 -2.28 -0.92
C ALA A 194 7.19 -2.87 0.48
N PRO A 195 7.42 -4.17 0.70
CA PRO A 195 7.26 -4.81 2.01
C PRO A 195 8.29 -4.31 3.01
N ILE A 196 7.88 -4.23 4.29
CA ILE A 196 8.76 -3.95 5.42
C ILE A 196 8.76 -5.14 6.38
N TYR A 197 9.96 -5.60 6.78
CA TYR A 197 10.12 -6.84 7.53
C TYR A 197 10.12 -6.67 9.04
N ASN A 198 10.60 -5.57 9.56
CA ASN A 198 10.49 -5.21 10.97
C ASN A 198 9.87 -3.81 11.05
N PRO A 199 8.55 -3.71 11.22
CA PRO A 199 7.85 -2.43 11.19
C PRO A 199 7.89 -1.68 12.52
N SER A 200 8.83 -2.00 13.42
CA SER A 200 8.87 -1.45 14.77
C SER A 200 10.27 -1.10 15.26
N HIS A 201 10.31 -0.11 16.14
CA HIS A 201 11.47 0.29 16.93
C HIS A 201 11.38 -0.22 18.36
N PHE A 202 12.52 -0.37 19.04
CA PHE A 202 12.64 -0.75 20.44
C PHE A 202 11.78 -1.97 20.78
N PHE A 203 11.98 -3.06 20.04
CA PHE A 203 11.27 -4.33 20.27
C PHE A 203 9.73 -4.23 20.19
N GLY A 204 9.22 -3.24 19.48
CA GLY A 204 7.79 -3.06 19.31
C GLY A 204 7.17 -1.93 20.14
N PHE A 205 7.94 -1.10 20.79
CA PHE A 205 7.40 0.07 21.51
C PHE A 205 6.87 1.16 20.58
N PHE A 206 7.50 1.36 19.43
CA PHE A 206 7.08 2.36 18.43
C PHE A 206 7.06 1.74 17.04
N SER A 207 6.13 2.18 16.22
CA SER A 207 6.16 1.87 14.80
C SER A 207 7.19 2.71 14.06
N VAL A 208 7.69 2.19 12.96
CA VAL A 208 8.63 2.88 12.06
C VAL A 208 7.97 4.01 11.26
N PHE A 209 6.67 4.18 11.36
CA PHE A 209 5.88 5.06 10.53
C PHE A 209 5.77 6.45 11.16
N ASN A 210 6.36 7.46 10.50
CA ASN A 210 6.15 8.85 10.90
C ASN A 210 4.76 9.32 10.43
N PRO A 211 3.84 9.70 11.33
CA PRO A 211 2.48 10.09 10.98
C PRO A 211 2.42 11.32 10.08
N ASP A 212 3.45 12.19 10.10
CA ASP A 212 3.49 13.39 9.27
C ASP A 212 3.77 13.07 7.79
N ALA A 213 4.34 11.90 7.51
CA ALA A 213 4.62 11.43 6.16
C ALA A 213 3.53 10.52 5.57
N ILE A 214 2.50 10.14 6.35
CA ILE A 214 1.46 9.21 5.91
C ILE A 214 0.30 9.96 5.28
N SER A 215 -0.14 9.51 4.09
CA SER A 215 -1.38 9.91 3.45
C SER A 215 -2.56 9.10 3.98
N ASP A 216 -2.46 7.78 3.81
CA ASP A 216 -3.51 6.84 4.19
C ASP A 216 -2.95 5.45 4.53
N VAL A 217 -3.76 4.68 5.20
CA VAL A 217 -3.47 3.30 5.59
C VAL A 217 -4.68 2.43 5.34
N ALA A 218 -4.53 1.39 4.54
CA ALA A 218 -5.56 0.38 4.33
C ALA A 218 -5.19 -0.92 5.04
N LEU A 219 -6.03 -1.34 5.99
CA LEU A 219 -5.91 -2.64 6.67
C LEU A 219 -6.96 -3.61 6.10
N TYR A 220 -6.51 -4.72 5.54
CA TYR A 220 -7.36 -5.84 5.13
C TYR A 220 -7.20 -6.99 6.12
N LYS A 221 -8.24 -7.25 6.90
CA LYS A 221 -8.29 -8.34 7.92
C LYS A 221 -8.86 -9.65 7.35
N GLY A 222 -9.01 -9.77 6.07
CA GLY A 222 -9.57 -10.88 5.30
C GLY A 222 -10.02 -10.34 3.96
N ASN A 223 -10.39 -11.22 3.04
CA ASN A 223 -10.69 -10.86 1.65
C ASN A 223 -9.61 -9.93 1.04
N ILE A 224 -8.33 -10.32 1.23
CA ILE A 224 -7.20 -9.58 0.64
C ILE A 224 -7.32 -9.68 -0.88
N PRO A 225 -7.31 -8.57 -1.64
CA PRO A 225 -7.45 -8.61 -3.09
C PRO A 225 -6.40 -9.49 -3.79
N ALA A 226 -6.75 -10.14 -4.91
CA ALA A 226 -5.89 -11.16 -5.55
C ALA A 226 -4.56 -10.62 -6.10
N ASN A 227 -4.43 -9.29 -6.29
CA ASN A 227 -3.17 -8.63 -6.62
C ASN A 227 -2.16 -8.61 -5.47
N PHE A 228 -2.56 -9.04 -4.25
CA PHE A 228 -1.70 -9.25 -3.10
C PHE A 228 -1.64 -10.73 -2.72
N GLY A 229 -0.51 -11.18 -2.19
CA GLY A 229 -0.29 -12.56 -1.76
C GLY A 229 0.95 -12.68 -0.87
N GLY A 230 1.33 -13.92 -0.56
CA GLY A 230 2.54 -14.21 0.21
C GLY A 230 2.38 -14.12 1.73
N ARG A 231 1.20 -13.73 2.24
CA ARG A 231 0.88 -13.71 3.68
C ARG A 231 -0.56 -14.17 3.90
N ALA A 232 -0.78 -14.85 5.02
CA ALA A 232 -2.04 -15.57 5.26
C ALA A 232 -3.07 -14.79 6.11
N SER A 233 -2.64 -13.82 6.91
CA SER A 233 -3.51 -13.20 7.93
C SER A 233 -4.06 -11.84 7.48
N SER A 234 -3.20 -10.87 7.22
CA SER A 234 -3.64 -9.53 6.87
C SER A 234 -2.69 -8.81 5.91
N LEU A 235 -3.19 -7.70 5.36
CA LEU A 235 -2.41 -6.72 4.62
C LEU A 235 -2.59 -5.35 5.28
N VAL A 236 -1.48 -4.69 5.61
CA VAL A 236 -1.41 -3.28 5.97
C VAL A 236 -0.69 -2.54 4.84
N ASP A 237 -1.44 -1.81 4.06
CA ASP A 237 -0.93 -1.04 2.92
C ASP A 237 -0.86 0.44 3.30
N ILE A 238 0.34 1.00 3.30
CA ILE A 238 0.63 2.34 3.78
C ILE A 238 1.11 3.18 2.61
N SER A 239 0.42 4.28 2.36
CA SER A 239 0.81 5.26 1.35
C SER A 239 1.48 6.45 2.03
N LEU A 240 2.66 6.82 1.54
CA LEU A 240 3.28 8.08 1.94
C LEU A 240 2.61 9.25 1.19
N ARG A 241 2.50 10.37 1.86
CA ARG A 241 1.98 11.62 1.32
C ARG A 241 2.87 12.15 0.18
N GLU A 242 2.28 12.66 -0.87
CA GLU A 242 2.99 13.42 -1.90
C GLU A 242 3.35 14.81 -1.36
N GLY A 243 4.40 15.41 -1.89
CA GLY A 243 4.77 16.78 -1.56
C GLY A 243 3.85 17.79 -2.24
N ASN A 244 3.72 18.96 -1.63
CA ASN A 244 2.97 20.07 -2.19
C ASN A 244 3.59 20.54 -3.51
N THR A 245 2.80 20.68 -4.56
CA THR A 245 3.28 21.12 -5.88
C THR A 245 3.30 22.65 -6.05
N GLN A 246 2.76 23.42 -5.10
CA GLN A 246 2.60 24.88 -5.23
C GLN A 246 3.53 25.66 -4.30
N LYS A 247 3.74 25.19 -3.06
CA LYS A 247 4.51 25.91 -2.05
C LYS A 247 5.28 24.98 -1.11
N LEU A 248 6.40 25.45 -0.63
CA LEU A 248 7.16 24.77 0.43
C LEU A 248 6.33 24.79 1.72
N LYS A 249 6.18 23.64 2.35
CA LYS A 249 5.59 23.44 3.66
C LYS A 249 6.56 22.74 4.59
N GLY A 250 6.41 22.98 5.88
CA GLY A 250 7.16 22.30 6.91
C GLY A 250 6.30 22.12 8.14
N GLU A 251 6.35 20.93 8.72
CA GLU A 251 5.77 20.61 10.00
C GLU A 251 6.78 19.87 10.86
N GLY A 252 6.64 19.98 12.17
CA GLY A 252 7.54 19.28 13.08
C GLY A 252 6.99 19.24 14.49
N GLY A 253 7.58 18.37 15.29
CA GLY A 253 7.20 18.19 16.68
C GLY A 253 8.41 17.86 17.55
N ILE A 254 8.38 18.35 18.79
CA ILE A 254 9.33 17.99 19.83
C ILE A 254 8.51 17.34 20.95
N GLY A 255 8.69 16.03 21.13
CA GLY A 255 8.09 15.26 22.21
C GLY A 255 9.05 15.08 23.39
N SER A 256 8.61 14.34 24.40
CA SER A 256 9.44 14.04 25.58
C SER A 256 10.61 13.10 25.28
N ILE A 257 10.49 12.24 24.25
CA ILE A 257 11.50 11.21 23.93
C ILE A 257 11.99 11.25 22.48
N SER A 258 11.32 12.01 21.60
CA SER A 258 11.66 12.08 20.19
C SER A 258 11.38 13.45 19.60
N SER A 259 12.02 13.76 18.49
CA SER A 259 11.71 14.92 17.66
C SER A 259 11.55 14.45 16.22
N ARG A 260 10.68 15.14 15.48
CA ARG A 260 10.42 14.88 14.07
C ARG A 260 10.30 16.18 13.29
N ILE A 261 10.62 16.12 12.02
CA ILE A 261 10.48 17.20 11.05
C ILE A 261 10.09 16.62 9.70
N THR A 262 9.16 17.28 9.04
CA THR A 262 8.73 16.94 7.67
C THR A 262 8.73 18.21 6.84
N LEU A 263 9.36 18.16 5.68
CA LEU A 263 9.42 19.23 4.69
C LEU A 263 8.88 18.69 3.36
N ASP A 264 8.02 19.44 2.71
CA ASP A 264 7.48 19.10 1.41
C ASP A 264 7.27 20.35 0.55
N GLY A 265 7.36 20.19 -0.75
CA GLY A 265 7.22 21.32 -1.66
C GLY A 265 7.40 20.96 -3.13
N PRO A 266 7.26 21.95 -4.03
CA PRO A 266 7.48 21.76 -5.46
C PRO A 266 8.96 21.46 -5.75
N LEU A 267 9.20 20.64 -6.78
CA LEU A 267 10.52 20.30 -7.29
C LEU A 267 10.59 20.70 -8.76
N PHE A 268 11.27 21.80 -9.08
CA PHE A 268 11.48 22.36 -10.42
C PHE A 268 10.23 22.87 -11.15
N SER A 269 9.06 22.26 -10.98
CA SER A 269 7.79 22.64 -11.63
C SER A 269 6.60 22.28 -10.76
N GLU A 270 5.42 22.75 -11.14
CA GLU A 270 4.14 22.35 -10.50
C GLU A 270 3.75 20.88 -10.77
N ASP A 271 4.44 20.22 -11.72
CA ASP A 271 4.24 18.80 -12.03
C ASP A 271 5.12 17.87 -11.20
N ALA A 272 6.01 18.42 -10.38
CA ALA A 272 6.91 17.64 -9.56
C ALA A 272 6.94 18.13 -8.12
N SER A 273 6.97 17.20 -7.17
CA SER A 273 7.06 17.53 -5.73
C SER A 273 7.99 16.58 -5.00
N PHE A 274 8.44 17.04 -3.84
CA PHE A 274 9.19 16.23 -2.90
C PHE A 274 8.57 16.27 -1.52
N LEU A 275 8.78 15.21 -0.77
CA LEU A 275 8.57 15.12 0.67
C LEU A 275 9.82 14.49 1.28
N VAL A 276 10.31 15.07 2.38
CA VAL A 276 11.35 14.49 3.23
C VAL A 276 10.90 14.58 4.67
N SER A 277 10.95 13.46 5.37
CA SER A 277 10.58 13.39 6.77
C SER A 277 11.68 12.68 7.56
N ALA A 278 12.05 13.24 8.70
CA ALA A 278 13.04 12.68 9.61
C ALA A 278 12.49 12.63 11.04
N ARG A 279 12.82 11.58 11.77
CA ARG A 279 12.52 11.43 13.20
C ARG A 279 13.72 10.82 13.90
N ARG A 280 13.99 11.26 15.14
CA ARG A 280 15.00 10.66 16.01
C ARG A 280 14.51 10.68 17.45
N THR A 281 14.76 9.57 18.17
CA THR A 281 14.64 9.53 19.62
C THR A 281 15.92 9.97 20.29
N TYR A 282 15.80 10.43 21.53
CA TYR A 282 16.92 10.84 22.39
C TYR A 282 16.77 10.29 23.82
N ALA A 283 16.28 9.07 23.94
CA ALA A 283 16.18 8.38 25.23
C ALA A 283 17.55 8.21 25.87
N ASP A 284 18.59 8.01 25.09
CA ASP A 284 20.00 7.99 25.47
C ASP A 284 20.45 9.26 26.22
N VAL A 285 19.95 10.44 25.83
CA VAL A 285 20.27 11.71 26.49
C VAL A 285 19.83 11.68 27.97
N PHE A 286 18.65 11.07 28.25
CA PHE A 286 18.16 10.97 29.63
C PHE A 286 18.96 9.97 30.46
N LEU A 287 19.50 8.92 29.85
CA LEU A 287 20.39 7.97 30.52
C LEU A 287 21.68 8.67 30.99
N GLY A 288 22.18 9.65 30.21
CA GLY A 288 23.34 10.46 30.54
C GLY A 288 23.23 11.28 31.84
N PHE A 289 22.01 11.53 32.33
CA PHE A 289 21.79 12.22 33.62
C PHE A 289 21.80 11.29 34.83
N SER A 290 21.93 9.97 34.63
CA SER A 290 21.97 9.00 35.74
C SER A 290 23.25 9.17 36.56
N SER A 291 23.11 9.08 37.90
CA SER A 291 24.25 8.99 38.79
C SER A 291 24.93 7.61 38.79
N ASN A 292 24.23 6.58 38.27
CA ASN A 292 24.78 5.25 38.08
C ASN A 292 25.55 5.18 36.74
N GLU A 293 26.84 4.87 36.84
CA GLU A 293 27.74 4.79 35.69
C GLU A 293 27.29 3.77 34.64
N SER A 294 26.92 2.57 35.05
CA SER A 294 26.43 1.52 34.16
C SER A 294 25.15 1.90 33.41
N ILE A 295 24.31 2.80 33.96
CA ILE A 295 23.13 3.32 33.27
C ILE A 295 23.53 4.42 32.29
N ARG A 296 24.49 5.28 32.70
CA ARG A 296 24.95 6.44 31.90
C ARG A 296 25.65 6.00 30.61
N GLU A 297 26.32 4.86 30.62
CA GLU A 297 27.02 4.26 29.49
C GLU A 297 26.09 3.58 28.49
N ASN A 298 24.83 3.34 28.84
CA ASN A 298 23.88 2.72 27.93
C ASN A 298 23.47 3.69 26.83
N GLN A 299 23.29 3.14 25.65
CA GLN A 299 22.83 3.85 24.46
C GLN A 299 21.48 3.25 24.00
N LEU A 300 20.51 4.11 23.77
CA LEU A 300 19.19 3.70 23.32
C LEU A 300 18.59 4.77 22.41
N TYR A 301 18.69 4.56 21.12
CA TYR A 301 18.12 5.48 20.16
C TYR A 301 17.67 4.78 18.88
N PHE A 302 16.73 5.38 18.20
CA PHE A 302 16.43 5.10 16.81
C PHE A 302 16.30 6.38 16.00
N TYR A 303 16.40 6.24 14.71
CA TYR A 303 16.10 7.32 13.76
C TYR A 303 15.47 6.77 12.49
N ASP A 304 14.62 7.60 11.88
CA ASP A 304 13.92 7.34 10.63
C ASP A 304 14.14 8.46 9.65
N LEU A 305 14.23 8.07 8.40
CA LEU A 305 14.21 8.96 7.26
C LEU A 305 13.24 8.42 6.21
N SER A 306 12.26 9.23 5.82
CA SER A 306 11.35 8.92 4.71
C SER A 306 11.49 9.98 3.64
N GLY A 307 11.42 9.56 2.39
CA GLY A 307 11.45 10.48 1.25
C GLY A 307 10.50 10.02 0.16
N LYS A 308 9.85 10.97 -0.50
CA LYS A 308 9.01 10.71 -1.68
C LYS A 308 9.23 11.79 -2.72
N LEU A 309 9.42 11.37 -3.95
CA LEU A 309 9.47 12.23 -5.13
C LEU A 309 8.33 11.84 -6.05
N MET A 310 7.59 12.82 -6.52
CA MET A 310 6.53 12.63 -7.50
C MET A 310 6.79 13.51 -8.71
N TRP A 311 6.56 12.97 -9.88
CA TRP A 311 6.63 13.70 -11.14
C TRP A 311 5.55 13.23 -12.11
N ARG A 312 4.81 14.18 -12.68
CA ARG A 312 3.83 13.97 -13.75
C ARG A 312 4.42 14.36 -15.09
N ASN A 313 4.30 13.49 -16.07
CA ASN A 313 4.70 13.76 -17.44
C ASN A 313 3.45 13.81 -18.32
N GLY A 314 2.92 15.02 -18.48
CA GLY A 314 1.62 15.25 -19.09
C GLY A 314 0.47 14.72 -18.21
N GLU A 315 -0.67 14.42 -18.84
CA GLU A 315 -1.88 14.00 -18.13
C GLU A 315 -1.97 12.49 -17.88
N LYS A 316 -1.11 11.70 -18.54
CA LYS A 316 -1.25 10.24 -18.58
C LYS A 316 -0.22 9.47 -17.75
N ASP A 317 0.91 10.06 -17.49
CA ASP A 317 2.01 9.36 -16.81
C ASP A 317 2.34 10.05 -15.49
N LYS A 318 2.38 9.26 -14.41
CA LYS A 318 2.85 9.68 -13.10
C LYS A 318 3.94 8.74 -12.62
N PHE A 319 5.05 9.30 -12.19
CA PHE A 319 6.17 8.57 -11.62
C PHE A 319 6.31 8.95 -10.15
N THR A 320 6.51 7.95 -9.32
CA THR A 320 6.73 8.14 -7.88
C THR A 320 7.92 7.32 -7.45
N PHE A 321 8.83 7.94 -6.72
CA PHE A 321 9.92 7.24 -6.02
C PHE A 321 9.77 7.48 -4.53
N SER A 322 9.71 6.42 -3.75
CA SER A 322 9.60 6.46 -2.30
C SER A 322 10.76 5.71 -1.68
N THR A 323 11.31 6.24 -0.60
CA THR A 323 12.36 5.59 0.19
C THR A 323 12.06 5.70 1.67
N TYR A 324 12.42 4.68 2.42
CA TYR A 324 12.41 4.68 3.88
C TYR A 324 13.72 4.05 4.37
N TYR A 325 14.35 4.69 5.34
CA TYR A 325 15.47 4.14 6.10
C TYR A 325 15.21 4.31 7.59
N GLY A 326 15.30 3.24 8.35
CA GLY A 326 15.19 3.26 9.80
C GLY A 326 16.31 2.43 10.44
N SER A 327 16.81 2.89 11.57
CA SER A 327 17.85 2.20 12.32
C SER A 327 17.62 2.34 13.81
N ASP A 328 17.82 1.22 14.53
CA ASP A 328 17.79 1.10 15.97
C ASP A 328 19.15 0.71 16.51
N PHE A 329 19.47 1.21 17.69
CA PHE A 329 20.64 0.80 18.44
C PHE A 329 20.34 0.74 19.93
N LEU A 330 20.68 -0.41 20.53
CA LEU A 330 20.72 -0.65 21.96
C LEU A 330 22.13 -1.08 22.34
N GLY A 331 22.81 -0.31 23.18
CA GLY A 331 24.10 -0.65 23.78
C GLY A 331 23.97 -0.71 25.30
N LEU A 332 24.42 -1.78 25.91
CA LEU A 332 24.41 -1.98 27.36
C LEU A 332 25.83 -2.06 27.90
N SER A 333 26.26 -1.05 28.66
CA SER A 333 27.54 -0.99 29.40
C SER A 333 28.77 -1.43 28.60
N GLU A 334 28.82 -1.07 27.31
CA GLU A 334 29.87 -1.43 26.35
C GLU A 334 30.08 -2.94 26.15
N GLN A 335 29.33 -3.80 26.85
CA GLN A 335 29.44 -5.25 26.79
C GLN A 335 28.49 -5.90 25.80
N PHE A 336 27.36 -5.26 25.54
CA PHE A 336 26.35 -5.80 24.65
C PHE A 336 25.83 -4.72 23.73
N GLY A 337 25.78 -5.02 22.44
CA GLY A 337 25.19 -4.18 21.40
C GLY A 337 24.17 -4.96 20.57
N LEU A 338 23.03 -4.36 20.32
CA LEU A 338 22.02 -4.87 19.40
C LEU A 338 21.55 -3.74 18.50
N GLY A 339 21.65 -3.95 17.21
CA GLY A 339 21.18 -2.99 16.22
C GLY A 339 20.45 -3.68 15.08
N TRP A 340 19.49 -2.96 14.49
CA TRP A 340 18.87 -3.38 13.24
C TRP A 340 18.55 -2.18 12.39
N ASN A 341 18.43 -2.41 11.09
CA ASN A 341 18.03 -1.39 10.14
C ASN A 341 17.16 -1.97 9.02
N ASN A 342 16.27 -1.11 8.54
CA ASN A 342 15.45 -1.31 7.35
C ASN A 342 15.83 -0.28 6.30
N TRP A 343 15.89 -0.70 5.06
CA TRP A 343 16.00 0.20 3.92
C TRP A 343 15.05 -0.27 2.82
N ILE A 344 14.14 0.60 2.43
CA ILE A 344 13.11 0.32 1.46
C ILE A 344 13.19 1.37 0.36
N ASN A 345 13.03 0.92 -0.88
CA ASN A 345 12.88 1.77 -2.04
C ASN A 345 11.74 1.24 -2.89
N SER A 346 10.88 2.12 -3.35
CA SER A 346 9.80 1.81 -4.27
C SER A 346 9.78 2.81 -5.41
N PHE A 347 9.66 2.32 -6.61
CA PHE A 347 9.41 3.11 -7.82
C PHE A 347 8.07 2.68 -8.40
N LYS A 348 7.18 3.62 -8.60
CA LYS A 348 5.87 3.40 -9.23
C LYS A 348 5.76 4.22 -10.51
N TRP A 349 5.16 3.60 -11.51
CA TRP A 349 4.73 4.25 -12.74
C TRP A 349 3.27 3.95 -12.98
N ASP A 350 2.45 4.98 -12.87
CA ASP A 350 1.02 4.94 -13.12
C ASP A 350 0.77 5.56 -14.50
N ARG A 351 0.10 4.81 -15.38
CA ARG A 351 -0.19 5.25 -16.75
C ARG A 351 -1.64 5.05 -17.11
N GLN A 352 -2.28 6.11 -17.55
CA GLN A 352 -3.56 6.03 -18.23
C GLN A 352 -3.35 5.66 -19.71
N ILE A 353 -3.64 4.40 -20.08
CA ILE A 353 -3.53 3.92 -21.46
C ILE A 353 -4.65 4.53 -22.32
N ASN A 354 -5.89 4.47 -21.79
CA ASN A 354 -7.07 5.11 -22.36
C ASN A 354 -8.09 5.37 -21.24
N GLU A 355 -9.29 5.83 -21.59
CA GLU A 355 -10.35 6.19 -20.64
C GLU A 355 -10.83 5.02 -19.75
N ARG A 356 -10.54 3.78 -20.14
CA ARG A 356 -11.02 2.56 -19.46
C ARG A 356 -9.92 1.64 -18.99
N MET A 357 -8.67 1.93 -19.34
CA MET A 357 -7.54 1.04 -19.03
C MET A 357 -6.38 1.84 -18.44
N PHE A 358 -5.94 1.40 -17.28
CA PHE A 358 -4.81 1.96 -16.53
C PHE A 358 -3.78 0.87 -16.30
N LEU A 359 -2.53 1.27 -16.24
CA LEU A 359 -1.39 0.40 -15.94
C LEU A 359 -0.64 0.97 -14.74
N ASP A 360 -0.47 0.15 -13.72
CA ASP A 360 0.36 0.41 -12.55
C ASP A 360 1.56 -0.53 -12.57
N VAL A 361 2.76 0.02 -12.61
CA VAL A 361 4.00 -0.74 -12.50
C VAL A 361 4.73 -0.32 -11.24
N THR A 362 5.02 -1.27 -10.38
CA THR A 362 5.81 -1.06 -9.16
C THR A 362 7.07 -1.91 -9.22
N ALA A 363 8.22 -1.30 -9.00
CA ALA A 363 9.48 -2.00 -8.75
C ALA A 363 10.00 -1.60 -7.38
N TYR A 364 10.44 -2.55 -6.57
CA TYR A 364 10.87 -2.26 -5.22
C TYR A 364 12.07 -3.09 -4.78
N TYR A 365 12.75 -2.56 -3.76
CA TYR A 365 13.80 -3.23 -3.01
C TYR A 365 13.59 -3.00 -1.52
N SER A 366 13.58 -4.08 -0.74
CA SER A 366 13.51 -4.08 0.71
C SER A 366 14.71 -4.80 1.29
N PHE A 367 15.34 -4.20 2.28
CA PHE A 367 16.50 -4.73 2.97
C PHE A 367 16.31 -4.61 4.47
N TYR A 368 16.59 -5.69 5.19
CA TYR A 368 16.61 -5.74 6.64
C TYR A 368 17.90 -6.40 7.12
N LYS A 369 18.57 -5.76 8.05
CA LYS A 369 19.79 -6.30 8.71
C LYS A 369 19.65 -6.17 10.20
N TYR A 370 20.11 -7.16 10.95
CA TYR A 370 20.38 -7.04 12.37
C TYR A 370 21.82 -7.43 12.70
N LYS A 371 22.33 -6.87 13.81
CA LYS A 371 23.65 -7.17 14.35
C LYS A 371 23.57 -7.27 15.86
N ILE A 372 24.16 -8.32 16.42
CA ILE A 372 24.39 -8.52 17.86
C ILE A 372 25.91 -8.47 18.08
N THR A 373 26.36 -7.66 19.02
CA THR A 373 27.74 -7.57 19.44
C THR A 373 27.83 -7.93 20.91
N VAL A 374 28.67 -8.88 21.28
CA VAL A 374 29.06 -9.17 22.66
C VAL A 374 30.54 -8.87 22.79
N THR A 375 30.87 -7.90 23.65
CA THR A 375 32.25 -7.47 23.89
C THR A 375 32.74 -8.15 25.16
N ASP A 376 33.54 -9.17 24.98
CA ASP A 376 34.21 -9.93 26.06
C ASP A 376 35.58 -10.35 25.56
N GLU A 377 36.60 -10.36 26.41
CA GLU A 377 37.99 -10.67 26.00
C GLU A 377 38.14 -12.10 25.51
N ASP A 378 37.41 -13.03 26.13
CA ASP A 378 37.57 -14.46 25.84
C ASP A 378 36.42 -15.03 24.99
N ASN A 379 35.18 -14.46 25.14
CA ASN A 379 33.97 -15.00 24.53
C ASN A 379 33.20 -13.97 23.69
N GLY A 380 33.83 -12.86 23.34
CA GLY A 380 33.24 -11.83 22.51
C GLY A 380 32.92 -12.31 21.10
N PHE A 381 31.81 -11.85 20.55
CA PHE A 381 31.45 -12.15 19.16
C PHE A 381 30.60 -11.05 18.54
N ASP A 382 30.67 -10.97 17.23
CA ASP A 382 29.78 -10.25 16.35
C ASP A 382 28.93 -11.24 15.54
N TRP A 383 27.61 -11.16 15.69
CA TRP A 383 26.68 -11.95 14.89
C TRP A 383 25.84 -11.02 14.06
N SER A 384 25.90 -11.15 12.76
CA SER A 384 25.05 -10.39 11.85
C SER A 384 24.40 -11.27 10.79
N ASN A 385 23.21 -10.82 10.36
CA ASN A 385 22.51 -11.41 9.24
C ASN A 385 21.70 -10.33 8.53
N TYR A 386 21.44 -10.53 7.25
CA TYR A 386 20.54 -9.69 6.49
C TYR A 386 19.66 -10.50 5.54
N PHE A 387 18.55 -9.90 5.25
CA PHE A 387 17.56 -10.38 4.31
C PHE A 387 17.23 -9.26 3.33
N SER A 388 17.07 -9.60 2.05
CA SER A 388 16.56 -8.64 1.07
C SER A 388 15.54 -9.26 0.14
N GLU A 389 14.62 -8.43 -0.31
CA GLU A 389 13.62 -8.74 -1.32
C GLU A 389 13.66 -7.68 -2.41
N SER A 390 13.75 -8.13 -3.67
CA SER A 390 13.53 -7.29 -4.84
C SER A 390 12.28 -7.76 -5.55
N GLY A 391 11.42 -6.87 -5.96
CA GLY A 391 10.19 -7.25 -6.63
C GLY A 391 9.75 -6.29 -7.72
N GLY A 392 8.97 -6.83 -8.64
CA GLY A 392 8.31 -6.09 -9.70
C GLY A 392 6.87 -6.56 -9.89
N LYS A 393 5.94 -5.63 -9.88
CA LYS A 393 4.52 -5.88 -10.09
C LYS A 393 3.98 -5.00 -11.21
N ALA A 394 3.25 -5.59 -12.14
CA ALA A 394 2.49 -4.86 -13.15
C ALA A 394 1.02 -5.23 -13.03
N THR A 395 0.16 -4.24 -12.89
CA THR A 395 -1.28 -4.39 -12.73
C THR A 395 -1.98 -3.59 -13.82
N PHE A 396 -2.83 -4.23 -14.58
CA PHE A 396 -3.78 -3.59 -15.49
C PHE A 396 -5.12 -3.47 -14.78
N ASN A 397 -5.65 -2.27 -14.74
CA ASN A 397 -6.99 -1.97 -14.25
C ASN A 397 -7.85 -1.66 -15.48
N TYR A 398 -8.92 -2.42 -15.69
CA TYR A 398 -9.82 -2.28 -16.82
C TYR A 398 -11.26 -2.08 -16.34
N VAL A 399 -11.83 -0.93 -16.64
CA VAL A 399 -13.19 -0.52 -16.27
C VAL A 399 -14.04 -0.43 -17.55
N PRO A 400 -14.59 -1.55 -18.06
CA PRO A 400 -15.37 -1.57 -19.29
C PRO A 400 -16.64 -0.71 -19.20
N ASN A 401 -17.25 -0.64 -18.01
CA ASN A 401 -18.44 0.16 -17.69
C ASN A 401 -18.49 0.44 -16.18
N GLU A 402 -19.46 1.20 -15.72
CA GLU A 402 -19.62 1.64 -14.33
C GLU A 402 -19.84 0.49 -13.32
N ASN A 403 -20.31 -0.67 -13.80
CA ASN A 403 -20.67 -1.79 -12.95
C ASN A 403 -19.57 -2.84 -12.84
N ILE A 404 -18.50 -2.75 -13.63
CA ILE A 404 -17.46 -3.77 -13.70
C ILE A 404 -16.09 -3.12 -13.61
N ASP A 405 -15.28 -3.57 -12.65
CA ASP A 405 -13.87 -3.28 -12.50
C ASP A 405 -13.08 -4.59 -12.55
N LEU A 406 -12.12 -4.68 -13.43
CA LEU A 406 -11.26 -5.85 -13.61
C LEU A 406 -9.80 -5.47 -13.38
N LYS A 407 -9.11 -6.28 -12.58
CA LYS A 407 -7.66 -6.15 -12.33
C LYS A 407 -6.98 -7.44 -12.71
N PHE A 408 -5.91 -7.35 -13.50
CA PHE A 408 -5.10 -8.51 -13.82
C PHE A 408 -3.63 -8.11 -13.96
N GLY A 409 -2.75 -9.06 -13.71
CA GLY A 409 -1.34 -8.72 -13.75
C GLY A 409 -0.41 -9.81 -13.28
N LEU A 410 0.83 -9.43 -13.09
CA LEU A 410 1.90 -10.30 -12.66
C LEU A 410 2.69 -9.65 -11.50
N HIS A 411 3.26 -10.50 -10.65
CA HIS A 411 4.15 -10.10 -9.56
C HIS A 411 5.32 -11.09 -9.48
N SER A 412 6.53 -10.59 -9.61
CA SER A 412 7.77 -11.36 -9.53
C SER A 412 8.60 -10.86 -8.36
N GLN A 413 9.13 -11.77 -7.54
CA GLN A 413 9.83 -11.49 -6.30
C GLN A 413 11.09 -12.36 -6.21
N LEU A 414 12.21 -11.75 -5.84
CA LEU A 414 13.47 -12.40 -5.56
C LEU A 414 13.83 -12.17 -4.10
N TYR A 415 13.93 -13.25 -3.34
CA TYR A 415 14.31 -13.28 -1.94
C TYR A 415 15.75 -13.69 -1.80
N TYR A 416 16.50 -12.95 -1.02
CA TYR A 416 17.89 -13.27 -0.71
C TYR A 416 18.07 -13.32 0.81
N PHE A 417 18.36 -14.50 1.32
CA PHE A 417 18.70 -14.74 2.71
C PHE A 417 20.22 -14.91 2.79
N ALA A 418 20.89 -13.92 3.36
CA ALA A 418 22.32 -13.98 3.51
C ALA A 418 22.75 -15.10 4.47
N ARG A 419 23.95 -15.56 4.28
CA ARG A 419 24.64 -16.38 5.26
C ARG A 419 24.77 -15.61 6.57
N VAL A 420 24.63 -16.31 7.69
CA VAL A 420 24.96 -15.76 9.01
C VAL A 420 26.46 -15.46 9.01
N ASP A 421 26.80 -14.24 9.42
CA ASP A 421 28.16 -13.80 9.60
C ASP A 421 28.44 -13.76 11.11
N LEU A 422 29.34 -14.63 11.56
CA LEU A 422 29.67 -14.81 12.97
C LEU A 422 31.20 -14.69 13.13
N GLU A 423 31.63 -13.58 13.70
CA GLU A 423 33.02 -13.29 13.97
C GLU A 423 33.28 -13.39 15.49
N PHE A 424 34.28 -14.15 15.91
CA PHE A 424 34.66 -14.26 17.32
C PHE A 424 35.88 -13.38 17.61
N ALA A 425 35.92 -12.82 18.84
CA ALA A 425 37.07 -12.04 19.31
C ALA A 425 38.36 -12.89 19.43
N ASP A 426 38.22 -14.15 19.87
CA ASP A 426 39.30 -15.17 19.83
C ASP A 426 38.93 -16.27 18.83
N SER A 427 39.55 -16.19 17.66
CA SER A 427 39.30 -17.15 16.55
C SER A 427 40.15 -18.40 16.62
N GLU A 428 41.10 -18.52 17.57
CA GLU A 428 42.05 -19.66 17.57
C GLU A 428 41.40 -20.99 18.02
N ASN A 429 40.27 -20.94 18.75
CA ASN A 429 39.66 -22.12 19.36
C ASN A 429 38.24 -22.45 18.89
N LEU A 430 37.63 -21.65 18.04
CA LEU A 430 36.24 -21.85 17.60
C LEU A 430 36.15 -22.11 16.10
N GLU A 431 35.49 -23.23 15.75
CA GLU A 431 35.17 -23.49 14.35
C GLU A 431 34.15 -22.48 13.83
N PRO A 432 34.35 -21.91 12.63
CA PRO A 432 33.39 -20.96 12.04
C PRO A 432 32.05 -21.65 11.85
N PHE A 433 30.98 -21.01 12.29
CA PHE A 433 29.62 -21.45 11.97
C PHE A 433 29.34 -21.15 10.49
N GLU A 434 29.24 -22.17 9.66
CA GLU A 434 28.90 -22.01 8.26
C GLU A 434 27.40 -22.20 8.04
N SER A 435 26.69 -21.14 7.73
CA SER A 435 25.34 -21.22 7.17
C SER A 435 25.40 -20.99 5.65
N SER A 436 24.45 -21.53 4.91
CA SER A 436 24.38 -21.32 3.47
C SER A 436 23.47 -20.13 3.12
N THR A 437 23.86 -19.35 2.13
CA THR A 437 22.97 -18.38 1.48
C THR A 437 21.78 -19.11 0.84
N ARG A 438 20.60 -18.54 0.93
CA ARG A 438 19.40 -19.09 0.28
C ARG A 438 18.75 -18.04 -0.61
N VAL A 439 18.43 -18.46 -1.82
CA VAL A 439 17.75 -17.61 -2.81
C VAL A 439 16.40 -18.21 -3.13
N GLY A 440 15.37 -17.40 -3.02
CA GLY A 440 14.00 -17.76 -3.38
C GLY A 440 13.50 -16.90 -4.53
N PHE A 441 12.79 -17.49 -5.47
CA PHE A 441 12.16 -16.79 -6.57
C PHE A 441 10.68 -17.13 -6.62
N GLN A 442 9.83 -16.12 -6.57
CA GLN A 442 8.39 -16.29 -6.65
C GLN A 442 7.80 -15.51 -7.82
N ASN A 443 6.99 -16.18 -8.62
CA ASN A 443 6.16 -15.57 -9.65
C ASN A 443 4.69 -15.80 -9.35
N SER A 444 3.89 -14.80 -9.65
CA SER A 444 2.45 -14.90 -9.48
C SER A 444 1.72 -14.20 -10.62
N PHE A 445 0.63 -14.81 -11.05
CA PHE A 445 -0.33 -14.21 -11.98
C PHE A 445 -1.66 -14.08 -11.25
N PHE A 446 -2.35 -12.98 -11.46
CA PHE A 446 -3.63 -12.75 -10.83
C PHE A 446 -4.63 -12.12 -11.78
N ILE A 447 -5.89 -12.43 -11.53
CA ILE A 447 -7.04 -11.75 -12.09
C ILE A 447 -8.06 -11.57 -10.97
N ALA A 448 -8.65 -10.40 -10.89
CA ALA A 448 -9.71 -10.08 -9.96
C ALA A 448 -10.74 -9.20 -10.65
N GLY A 449 -11.97 -9.26 -10.20
CA GLY A 449 -13.02 -8.41 -10.70
C GLY A 449 -14.05 -8.11 -9.63
N ASN A 450 -14.58 -6.91 -9.67
CA ASN A 450 -15.73 -6.48 -8.92
C ASN A 450 -16.86 -6.18 -9.90
N ALA A 451 -18.04 -6.74 -9.67
CA ALA A 451 -19.18 -6.56 -10.55
C ALA A 451 -20.45 -6.28 -9.73
N GLU A 452 -21.15 -5.21 -10.07
CA GLU A 452 -22.50 -4.95 -9.62
C GLU A 452 -23.49 -5.66 -10.56
N LEU A 453 -23.91 -6.88 -10.17
CA LEU A 453 -24.80 -7.70 -10.97
C LEU A 453 -26.23 -7.15 -11.02
N THR A 454 -26.65 -6.54 -9.92
CA THR A 454 -27.91 -5.80 -9.79
C THR A 454 -27.70 -4.65 -8.83
N ASN A 455 -28.67 -3.73 -8.71
CA ASN A 455 -28.63 -2.64 -7.72
C ASN A 455 -28.38 -3.15 -6.28
N ASN A 456 -28.75 -4.41 -5.99
CA ASN A 456 -28.66 -4.97 -4.66
C ASN A 456 -27.54 -6.01 -4.49
N LEU A 457 -27.05 -6.59 -5.59
CA LEU A 457 -26.07 -7.68 -5.53
C LEU A 457 -24.78 -7.29 -6.21
N SER A 458 -23.69 -7.30 -5.45
CA SER A 458 -22.34 -7.14 -5.95
C SER A 458 -21.48 -8.35 -5.61
N VAL A 459 -20.58 -8.69 -6.51
CA VAL A 459 -19.67 -9.83 -6.41
C VAL A 459 -18.25 -9.35 -6.64
N GLU A 460 -17.34 -9.72 -5.75
CA GLU A 460 -15.91 -9.61 -5.95
C GLU A 460 -15.33 -11.02 -6.07
N ALA A 461 -14.68 -11.31 -7.17
CA ALA A 461 -14.06 -12.61 -7.40
C ALA A 461 -12.60 -12.40 -7.85
N GLY A 462 -11.72 -13.29 -7.40
CA GLY A 462 -10.32 -13.24 -7.75
C GLY A 462 -9.69 -14.62 -7.79
N LEU A 463 -8.69 -14.76 -8.64
CA LEU A 463 -7.85 -15.95 -8.71
C LEU A 463 -6.40 -15.50 -8.82
N ARG A 464 -5.56 -16.03 -7.95
CA ARG A 464 -4.12 -15.89 -8.02
C ARG A 464 -3.48 -17.26 -8.15
N TRP A 465 -2.53 -17.41 -9.06
CA TRP A 465 -1.60 -18.52 -9.10
C TRP A 465 -0.24 -18.02 -8.64
N SER A 466 0.37 -18.73 -7.72
CA SER A 466 1.69 -18.41 -7.19
C SER A 466 2.59 -19.62 -7.30
N ALA A 467 3.81 -19.43 -7.78
CA ALA A 467 4.83 -20.44 -7.85
C ALA A 467 6.11 -19.92 -7.19
N TYR A 468 6.58 -20.64 -6.18
CA TYR A 468 7.81 -20.36 -5.46
C TYR A 468 8.84 -21.44 -5.75
N GLN A 469 10.07 -21.02 -6.02
CA GLN A 469 11.19 -21.93 -6.15
C GLN A 469 12.37 -21.46 -5.31
N GLN A 470 12.97 -22.38 -4.57
CA GLN A 470 14.26 -22.19 -3.96
C GLN A 470 15.34 -22.59 -4.95
N ILE A 471 16.33 -21.71 -5.14
CA ILE A 471 17.43 -21.90 -6.08
C ILE A 471 18.71 -22.15 -5.27
N GLY A 472 19.52 -23.15 -5.64
CA GLY A 472 20.87 -23.33 -5.14
C GLY A 472 21.77 -22.22 -5.67
N ASP A 473 22.79 -22.01 -5.03
CA ASP A 473 23.98 -22.64 -4.46
C ASP A 473 23.75 -23.11 -3.01
N GLY A 474 23.84 -24.39 -2.74
CA GLY A 474 23.63 -24.86 -1.38
C GLY A 474 23.45 -26.36 -1.23
N VAL A 475 23.29 -26.78 0.00
CA VAL A 475 23.14 -28.15 0.42
C VAL A 475 21.76 -28.38 1.03
N ASN A 476 21.14 -29.50 0.68
CA ASN A 476 19.92 -29.99 1.34
C ASN A 476 20.20 -31.33 1.99
N TYR A 477 20.02 -31.40 3.30
CA TYR A 477 20.20 -32.66 4.05
C TYR A 477 18.87 -33.42 4.04
N LEU A 478 18.94 -34.70 3.71
CA LEU A 478 17.86 -35.65 3.88
C LEU A 478 18.06 -36.37 5.21
N TYR A 479 17.01 -36.47 6.00
CA TYR A 479 17.07 -37.10 7.32
C TYR A 479 16.40 -38.46 7.29
N GLU A 480 16.88 -39.40 8.11
CA GLU A 480 16.19 -40.65 8.35
C GLU A 480 14.80 -40.35 8.97
N ASN A 481 13.76 -40.98 8.43
CA ASN A 481 12.36 -40.78 8.84
C ASN A 481 11.81 -39.37 8.63
N ASP A 482 12.40 -38.56 7.75
CA ASP A 482 12.00 -37.16 7.50
C ASP A 482 12.02 -36.30 8.78
N ASP A 483 12.85 -36.63 9.75
CA ASP A 483 12.96 -35.91 11.02
C ASP A 483 14.18 -34.96 11.02
N PRO A 484 13.98 -33.63 10.80
CA PRO A 484 15.04 -32.64 10.79
C PRO A 484 15.40 -32.09 12.17
N THR A 485 15.10 -32.81 13.26
CA THR A 485 15.44 -32.39 14.61
C THR A 485 16.94 -32.49 14.89
N ILE A 486 17.41 -31.93 16.03
CA ILE A 486 18.81 -31.97 16.45
C ILE A 486 19.35 -33.42 16.53
N ASP A 487 18.46 -34.37 16.87
CA ASP A 487 18.78 -35.80 16.96
C ASP A 487 18.61 -36.55 15.63
N GLY A 488 18.16 -35.85 14.58
CA GLY A 488 17.92 -36.43 13.25
C GLY A 488 19.20 -36.87 12.58
N VAL A 489 19.25 -38.15 12.13
CA VAL A 489 20.37 -38.70 11.40
C VAL A 489 20.27 -38.29 9.94
N VAL A 490 21.32 -37.64 9.42
CA VAL A 490 21.41 -37.31 7.99
C VAL A 490 21.63 -38.59 7.21
N SER A 491 20.65 -38.94 6.37
CA SER A 491 20.70 -40.14 5.53
C SER A 491 21.39 -39.88 4.18
N ASP A 492 21.28 -38.65 3.65
CA ASP A 492 21.89 -38.26 2.38
C ASP A 492 22.08 -36.74 2.32
N THR A 493 22.96 -36.30 1.41
CA THR A 493 23.29 -34.90 1.21
C THR A 493 23.23 -34.54 -0.27
N LEU A 494 22.27 -33.69 -0.62
CA LEU A 494 22.08 -33.21 -1.98
C LEU A 494 22.79 -31.86 -2.16
N ASN A 495 23.77 -31.82 -3.05
CA ASN A 495 24.47 -30.59 -3.41
C ASN A 495 23.84 -29.97 -4.66
N TYR A 496 23.58 -28.69 -4.64
CA TYR A 496 23.01 -27.95 -5.75
C TYR A 496 23.94 -26.81 -6.17
N SER A 497 24.17 -26.72 -7.48
CA SER A 497 24.95 -25.64 -8.08
C SER A 497 24.10 -24.37 -8.19
N PHE A 498 24.78 -23.24 -8.40
CA PHE A 498 24.08 -21.96 -8.61
C PHE A 498 23.07 -22.04 -9.76
N GLY A 499 21.85 -21.64 -9.50
CA GLY A 499 20.74 -21.66 -10.47
C GLY A 499 19.97 -22.98 -10.54
N GLU A 500 20.43 -24.07 -9.89
CA GLU A 500 19.65 -25.32 -9.80
C GLU A 500 18.47 -25.17 -8.86
N ARG A 501 17.34 -25.77 -9.23
CA ARG A 501 16.11 -25.73 -8.43
C ARG A 501 16.18 -26.77 -7.30
N MET A 502 16.24 -26.28 -6.06
CA MET A 502 16.25 -27.12 -4.85
C MET A 502 14.84 -27.57 -4.45
N LYS A 503 13.90 -26.64 -4.42
CA LYS A 503 12.50 -26.89 -4.04
C LYS A 503 11.56 -26.07 -4.91
N PHE A 504 10.37 -26.60 -5.12
CA PHE A 504 9.30 -25.93 -5.88
C PHE A 504 7.96 -26.12 -5.21
N TYR A 505 7.22 -25.04 -5.08
CA TYR A 505 5.87 -25.02 -4.53
C TYR A 505 4.99 -24.16 -5.43
N GLU A 506 3.78 -24.60 -5.71
CA GLU A 506 2.81 -23.80 -6.42
C GLU A 506 1.42 -23.99 -5.84
N GLY A 507 0.54 -23.01 -6.08
CA GLY A 507 -0.83 -23.08 -5.62
C GLY A 507 -1.75 -22.08 -6.30
N LEU A 508 -3.02 -22.42 -6.31
CA LEU A 508 -4.09 -21.53 -6.72
C LEU A 508 -4.76 -20.94 -5.47
N GLU A 509 -4.98 -19.65 -5.48
CA GLU A 509 -5.57 -18.88 -4.39
C GLU A 509 -6.90 -18.25 -4.88
N PRO A 510 -8.03 -18.98 -4.87
CA PRO A 510 -9.33 -18.41 -5.21
C PRO A 510 -9.84 -17.50 -4.08
N ARG A 511 -10.51 -16.42 -4.44
CA ARG A 511 -11.13 -15.46 -3.54
C ARG A 511 -12.50 -15.10 -4.05
N LEU A 512 -13.47 -15.02 -3.13
CA LEU A 512 -14.85 -14.65 -3.45
C LEU A 512 -15.42 -13.84 -2.29
N ALA A 513 -16.05 -12.73 -2.61
CA ALA A 513 -16.88 -11.99 -1.69
C ALA A 513 -18.19 -11.59 -2.36
N LEU A 514 -19.25 -11.64 -1.58
CA LEU A 514 -20.59 -11.29 -2.00
C LEU A 514 -21.13 -10.19 -1.10
N ARG A 515 -21.84 -9.24 -1.69
CA ARG A 515 -22.62 -8.24 -0.96
C ARG A 515 -24.04 -8.24 -1.48
N TYR A 516 -25.01 -8.38 -0.58
CA TYR A 516 -26.42 -8.21 -0.88
C TYR A 516 -27.02 -7.10 -0.03
N LEU A 517 -27.47 -6.02 -0.68
CA LEU A 517 -28.17 -4.91 -0.03
C LEU A 517 -29.60 -5.34 0.27
N ILE A 518 -29.97 -5.32 1.55
CA ILE A 518 -31.34 -5.56 2.02
C ILE A 518 -32.10 -4.22 2.01
N SER A 519 -31.44 -3.14 2.40
CA SER A 519 -31.90 -1.75 2.34
C SER A 519 -30.70 -0.82 2.17
N ASP A 520 -30.92 0.49 2.03
CA ASP A 520 -29.84 1.48 1.90
C ASP A 520 -28.88 1.48 3.10
N ASP A 521 -29.34 1.04 4.28
CA ASP A 521 -28.57 1.03 5.53
C ASP A 521 -28.16 -0.39 5.98
N LEU A 522 -28.55 -1.45 5.27
CA LEU A 522 -28.32 -2.82 5.70
C LEU A 522 -27.87 -3.71 4.53
N ALA A 523 -26.70 -4.34 4.69
CA ALA A 523 -26.17 -5.32 3.74
C ALA A 523 -25.75 -6.61 4.43
N LEU A 524 -25.93 -7.72 3.73
CA LEU A 524 -25.26 -8.99 4.04
C LEU A 524 -23.99 -9.09 3.20
N LYS A 525 -22.90 -9.54 3.84
CA LYS A 525 -21.62 -9.79 3.19
C LYS A 525 -21.09 -11.16 3.57
N GLY A 526 -20.56 -11.89 2.60
CA GLY A 526 -20.00 -13.24 2.79
C GLY A 526 -18.91 -13.58 1.80
#